data_884b5d0bf2b3fb4082a001f3d9698961
#
_entry.id   884b5d0bf2b3fb4082a001f3d9698961
#
_cell.length_a   1.000
_cell.length_b   1.000
_cell.length_c   1.000
_cell.angle_alpha   90.00
_cell.angle_beta   90.00
_cell.angle_gamma   90.00
#
_symmetry.space_group_name_H-M   'P 1'
#
loop_
_entity.id
_entity.type
_entity.pdbx_description
1 polymer ?
#
loop_
_entity_poly.entity_id
_entity_poly.type
_entity_poly.pdbx_seq_one_letter_code
_entity_poly.pdbx_strand_id
1 'polypeptide(L)'
;THEIIDYFNQIIFPADDVLLSEPFLINRIQEIDESSSWRTFQPIFFKTKDKEFEIYKNKLNLLNSNDLEIWKINQAIPSLDIEINGKNNPLELGLKDLVDFNKGCYLGQETMSKIKNVSSLKQEIRIWESFESNLNLDSEDKNLYINSAKEISVGKITSILKSDSQIKGLAMIKRKYLEQGSYFYSEIFGKIIINKSVGSVFL
;
A
#
# COMPACT_ATOMS: atom_id res chain seq x y z
N THR A 1 -8.45 20.57 7.80
CA THR A 1 -9.80 20.39 7.19
C THR A 1 -10.31 21.72 6.63
N HIS A 2 -10.19 22.84 7.35
CA HIS A 2 -10.59 24.16 6.86
C HIS A 2 -9.80 24.59 5.63
N GLU A 3 -8.50 24.36 5.58
CA GLU A 3 -7.65 24.63 4.42
C GLU A 3 -8.14 23.95 3.15
N ILE A 4 -8.66 22.71 3.25
CA ILE A 4 -9.20 21.97 2.12
C ILE A 4 -10.49 22.62 1.62
N ILE A 5 -11.38 23.03 2.52
CA ILE A 5 -12.63 23.72 2.18
C ILE A 5 -12.33 25.05 1.50
N ASP A 6 -11.40 25.83 2.07
CA ASP A 6 -10.98 27.11 1.52
C ASP A 6 -10.39 26.95 0.11
N TYR A 7 -9.59 25.89 -0.09
CA TYR A 7 -9.06 25.57 -1.41
C TYR A 7 -10.17 25.24 -2.42
N PHE A 8 -11.14 24.40 -2.06
CA PHE A 8 -12.26 24.06 -2.94
C PHE A 8 -13.13 25.28 -3.25
N ASN A 9 -13.40 26.14 -2.26
CA ASN A 9 -14.16 27.38 -2.47
C ASN A 9 -13.48 28.35 -3.47
N GLN A 10 -12.16 28.26 -3.63
CA GLN A 10 -11.44 29.07 -4.63
C GLN A 10 -11.57 28.56 -6.06
N ILE A 11 -11.87 27.27 -6.24
CA ILE A 11 -11.93 26.64 -7.57
C ILE A 11 -13.35 26.29 -8.03
N ILE A 12 -14.33 26.35 -7.13
CA ILE A 12 -15.76 26.17 -7.46
C ILE A 12 -16.33 27.49 -7.95
N PHE A 13 -16.84 27.51 -9.17
CA PHE A 13 -17.51 28.68 -9.72
C PHE A 13 -19.01 28.68 -9.42
N PRO A 14 -19.68 29.84 -9.28
CA PRO A 14 -21.12 29.92 -9.04
C PRO A 14 -21.97 29.18 -10.09
N ALA A 15 -21.46 29.07 -11.33
CA ALA A 15 -22.13 28.35 -12.41
C ALA A 15 -22.08 26.83 -12.28
N ASP A 16 -21.23 26.27 -11.41
CA ASP A 16 -21.07 24.83 -11.23
C ASP A 16 -22.21 24.23 -10.39
N ASP A 17 -23.01 25.07 -9.70
CA ASP A 17 -24.09 24.67 -8.80
C ASP A 17 -23.64 23.63 -7.74
N VAL A 18 -22.41 23.80 -7.25
CA VAL A 18 -21.78 22.93 -6.26
C VAL A 18 -21.77 23.61 -4.90
N LEU A 19 -22.27 22.92 -3.89
CA LEU A 19 -22.25 23.38 -2.51
C LEU A 19 -21.38 22.44 -1.66
N LEU A 20 -20.48 23.01 -0.88
CA LEU A 20 -19.70 22.26 0.12
C LEU A 20 -20.49 22.26 1.43
N SER A 21 -20.73 21.08 1.97
CA SER A 21 -21.27 20.94 3.33
C SER A 21 -20.13 21.05 4.36
N GLU A 22 -20.49 21.38 5.60
CA GLU A 22 -19.56 21.26 6.71
C GLU A 22 -19.00 19.85 6.81
N PRO A 23 -17.69 19.71 7.07
CA PRO A 23 -17.07 18.40 7.24
C PRO A 23 -17.61 17.69 8.48
N PHE A 24 -17.77 16.40 8.37
CA PHE A 24 -18.20 15.57 9.48
C PHE A 24 -17.30 14.33 9.60
N LEU A 25 -17.19 13.82 10.82
CA LEU A 25 -16.44 12.59 11.08
C LEU A 25 -17.27 11.38 10.63
N ILE A 26 -16.61 10.45 9.96
CA ILE A 26 -17.17 9.17 9.57
C ILE A 26 -16.40 8.03 10.24
N ASN A 27 -17.10 6.97 10.56
CA ASN A 27 -16.52 5.70 10.97
C ASN A 27 -16.57 4.74 9.79
N ARG A 28 -15.44 4.12 9.50
CA ARG A 28 -15.35 3.07 8.50
C ARG A 28 -15.43 1.72 9.21
N ILE A 29 -16.38 0.90 8.81
CA ILE A 29 -16.48 -0.49 9.24
C ILE A 29 -16.13 -1.37 8.05
N GLN A 30 -15.23 -2.29 8.26
CA GLN A 30 -14.82 -3.26 7.25
C GLN A 30 -14.48 -4.55 7.98
N GLU A 31 -15.03 -5.66 7.52
CA GLU A 31 -14.62 -6.97 7.97
C GLU A 31 -13.22 -7.26 7.42
N ILE A 32 -12.36 -7.74 8.29
CA ILE A 32 -10.98 -8.06 7.98
C ILE A 32 -10.74 -9.50 8.38
N ASP A 33 -10.37 -10.32 7.41
CA ASP A 33 -9.95 -11.68 7.62
C ASP A 33 -8.66 -11.96 6.83
N GLU A 34 -7.89 -12.95 7.27
CA GLU A 34 -6.58 -13.29 6.66
C GLU A 34 -6.70 -13.79 5.22
N SER A 35 -7.83 -14.40 4.87
CA SER A 35 -8.07 -15.00 3.55
C SER A 35 -8.59 -14.00 2.51
N SER A 36 -9.10 -12.88 2.96
CA SER A 36 -9.83 -11.93 2.13
C SER A 36 -8.96 -10.79 1.66
N SER A 37 -8.96 -10.53 0.34
CA SER A 37 -8.27 -9.36 -0.21
C SER A 37 -8.97 -8.07 0.21
N TRP A 38 -8.21 -7.09 0.66
CA TRP A 38 -8.73 -5.75 0.98
C TRP A 38 -9.47 -5.07 -0.19
N ARG A 39 -9.24 -5.55 -1.41
CA ARG A 39 -9.87 -5.05 -2.65
C ARG A 39 -11.28 -5.58 -2.87
N THR A 40 -11.62 -6.71 -2.28
CA THR A 40 -12.94 -7.35 -2.43
C THR A 40 -13.97 -6.87 -1.43
N PHE A 41 -13.55 -6.16 -0.39
CA PHE A 41 -14.43 -5.65 0.65
C PHE A 41 -14.96 -4.26 0.33
N GLN A 42 -16.27 -4.12 0.45
CA GLN A 42 -16.92 -2.80 0.44
C GLN A 42 -17.04 -2.30 1.89
N PRO A 43 -16.28 -1.28 2.28
CA PRO A 43 -16.42 -0.71 3.60
C PRO A 43 -17.77 0.00 3.72
N ILE A 44 -18.38 -0.10 4.91
CA ILE A 44 -19.57 0.65 5.26
C ILE A 44 -19.13 1.90 6.02
N PHE A 45 -19.68 3.05 5.65
CA PHE A 45 -19.37 4.33 6.29
C PHE A 45 -20.57 4.85 7.05
N PHE A 46 -20.37 5.23 8.31
CA PHE A 46 -21.38 5.82 9.18
C PHE A 46 -20.92 7.19 9.67
N LYS A 47 -21.85 8.14 9.81
CA LYS A 47 -21.58 9.35 10.58
C LYS A 47 -21.35 8.99 12.04
N THR A 48 -20.42 9.66 12.72
CA THR A 48 -20.01 9.33 14.10
C THR A 48 -21.17 9.33 15.11
N LYS A 49 -22.25 10.08 14.86
CA LYS A 49 -23.43 10.16 15.71
C LYS A 49 -24.62 9.34 15.20
N ASP A 50 -24.40 8.45 14.24
CA ASP A 50 -25.47 7.63 13.68
C ASP A 50 -25.88 6.54 14.67
N LYS A 51 -27.19 6.39 14.89
CA LYS A 51 -27.73 5.34 15.78
C LYS A 51 -27.42 3.95 15.27
N GLU A 52 -27.37 3.75 13.97
CA GLU A 52 -27.01 2.47 13.36
C GLU A 52 -25.56 2.12 13.66
N PHE A 53 -24.64 3.10 13.69
CA PHE A 53 -23.25 2.87 14.06
C PHE A 53 -23.13 2.32 15.49
N GLU A 54 -23.89 2.85 16.45
CA GLU A 54 -23.83 2.35 17.84
C GLU A 54 -24.32 0.89 17.97
N ILE A 55 -25.28 0.48 17.14
CA ILE A 55 -25.73 -0.92 17.08
C ILE A 55 -24.61 -1.83 16.55
N TYR A 56 -23.92 -1.40 15.50
CA TYR A 56 -22.80 -2.17 14.93
C TYR A 56 -21.62 -2.21 15.87
N LYS A 57 -21.22 -1.07 16.43
CA LYS A 57 -20.07 -0.94 17.35
C LYS A 57 -20.12 -1.95 18.50
N ASN A 58 -21.29 -2.22 19.06
CA ASN A 58 -21.45 -3.18 20.16
C ASN A 58 -21.35 -4.65 19.73
N LYS A 59 -21.34 -4.93 18.43
CA LYS A 59 -21.23 -6.28 17.85
C LYS A 59 -19.87 -6.57 17.23
N LEU A 60 -19.01 -5.57 17.14
CA LEU A 60 -17.73 -5.66 16.44
C LEU A 60 -16.58 -5.76 17.45
N ASN A 61 -15.63 -6.63 17.15
CA ASN A 61 -14.32 -6.60 17.79
C ASN A 61 -13.48 -5.54 17.10
N LEU A 62 -13.06 -4.52 17.85
CA LEU A 62 -12.16 -3.50 17.34
C LEU A 62 -10.77 -4.09 17.14
N LEU A 63 -10.25 -3.93 15.94
CA LEU A 63 -8.90 -4.29 15.62
C LEU A 63 -7.93 -3.30 16.30
N ASN A 64 -6.92 -3.79 16.98
CA ASN A 64 -5.87 -2.94 17.51
C ASN A 64 -4.91 -2.47 16.40
N SER A 65 -4.11 -1.46 16.69
CA SER A 65 -3.21 -0.86 15.69
C SER A 65 -2.17 -1.84 15.16
N ASN A 66 -1.67 -2.75 16.01
CA ASN A 66 -0.67 -3.74 15.62
C ASN A 66 -1.25 -4.77 14.66
N ASP A 67 -2.43 -5.31 14.96
CA ASP A 67 -3.11 -6.27 14.09
C ASP A 67 -3.48 -5.63 12.73
N LEU A 68 -3.84 -4.34 12.74
CA LEU A 68 -4.09 -3.60 11.51
C LEU A 68 -2.81 -3.49 10.65
N GLU A 69 -1.67 -3.19 11.24
CA GLU A 69 -0.40 -3.12 10.51
C GLU A 69 0.02 -4.51 9.99
N ILE A 70 -0.15 -5.56 10.78
CA ILE A 70 0.07 -6.96 10.33
C ILE A 70 -0.80 -7.26 9.11
N TRP A 71 -2.08 -6.94 9.18
CA TRP A 71 -3.01 -7.17 8.08
C TRP A 71 -2.62 -6.36 6.84
N LYS A 72 -2.28 -5.07 6.98
CA LYS A 72 -1.84 -4.24 5.86
C LYS A 72 -0.62 -4.82 5.13
N ILE A 73 0.39 -5.26 5.87
CA ILE A 73 1.59 -5.87 5.30
C ILE A 73 1.23 -7.16 4.57
N ASN A 74 0.40 -8.03 5.18
CA ASN A 74 -0.05 -9.29 4.56
C ASN A 74 -0.85 -9.06 3.28
N GLN A 75 -1.53 -7.94 3.16
CA GLN A 75 -2.29 -7.55 1.98
C GLN A 75 -1.49 -6.71 0.97
N ALA A 76 -0.21 -6.47 1.23
CA ALA A 76 0.63 -5.55 0.46
C ALA A 76 -0.03 -4.17 0.26
N ILE A 77 -0.69 -3.65 1.30
CA ILE A 77 -1.31 -2.31 1.25
C ILE A 77 -0.22 -1.26 1.46
N PRO A 78 0.06 -0.40 0.46
CA PRO A 78 1.05 0.64 0.60
C PRO A 78 0.61 1.69 1.62
N SER A 79 1.56 2.17 2.43
CA SER A 79 1.33 3.21 3.43
C SER A 79 1.60 4.60 2.90
N LEU A 80 0.85 5.59 3.42
CA LEU A 80 1.08 7.00 3.10
C LEU A 80 2.46 7.43 3.59
N ASP A 81 3.09 8.32 2.85
CA ASP A 81 4.43 8.89 3.08
C ASP A 81 5.61 7.89 2.97
N ILE A 82 5.33 6.60 2.98
CA ILE A 82 6.35 5.54 2.81
C ILE A 82 6.37 5.07 1.35
N GLU A 83 5.35 4.34 0.92
CA GLU A 83 5.22 3.86 -0.45
C GLU A 83 4.44 4.86 -1.33
N ILE A 84 3.37 5.46 -0.78
CA ILE A 84 2.57 6.51 -1.44
C ILE A 84 3.21 7.86 -1.11
N ASN A 85 4.28 8.20 -1.82
CA ASN A 85 5.12 9.38 -1.55
C ASN A 85 5.26 10.32 -2.76
N GLY A 86 4.41 10.16 -3.77
CA GLY A 86 4.44 10.93 -5.01
C GLY A 86 5.54 10.54 -6.01
N LYS A 87 6.45 9.59 -5.66
CA LYS A 87 7.54 9.11 -6.51
C LYS A 87 7.22 7.79 -7.20
N ASN A 88 6.38 6.97 -6.58
CA ASN A 88 5.99 5.68 -7.10
C ASN A 88 4.70 5.80 -7.92
N ASN A 89 4.65 5.06 -9.03
CA ASN A 89 3.45 4.98 -9.84
C ASN A 89 2.39 4.10 -9.14
N PRO A 90 1.10 4.44 -9.14
CA PRO A 90 0.05 3.62 -8.57
C PRO A 90 0.05 2.16 -9.05
N LEU A 91 0.42 1.93 -10.32
CA LEU A 91 0.51 0.56 -10.86
C LEU A 91 1.68 -0.22 -10.25
N GLU A 92 2.81 0.43 -9.97
CA GLU A 92 3.95 -0.18 -9.27
C GLU A 92 3.60 -0.55 -7.82
N LEU A 93 2.65 0.17 -7.23
CA LEU A 93 2.12 -0.07 -5.89
C LEU A 93 0.97 -1.10 -5.86
N GLY A 94 0.67 -1.74 -6.99
CA GLY A 94 -0.40 -2.72 -7.08
C GLY A 94 -1.81 -2.12 -6.98
N LEU A 95 -1.98 -0.83 -7.22
CA LEU A 95 -3.25 -0.11 -7.08
C LEU A 95 -4.01 0.01 -8.42
N LYS A 96 -3.80 -0.92 -9.36
CA LYS A 96 -4.41 -0.89 -10.70
C LYS A 96 -5.93 -0.78 -10.65
N ASP A 97 -6.56 -1.51 -9.73
CA ASP A 97 -8.02 -1.55 -9.61
C ASP A 97 -8.63 -0.23 -9.10
N LEU A 98 -7.80 0.66 -8.55
CA LEU A 98 -8.20 2.00 -8.12
C LEU A 98 -7.99 3.05 -9.21
N VAL A 99 -7.48 2.66 -10.39
CA VAL A 99 -7.21 3.57 -11.51
C VAL A 99 -8.23 3.34 -12.61
N ASP A 100 -9.04 4.35 -12.88
CA ASP A 100 -9.95 4.35 -14.03
C ASP A 100 -9.23 4.94 -15.26
N PHE A 101 -8.94 4.09 -16.24
CA PHE A 101 -8.32 4.49 -17.49
C PHE A 101 -9.31 5.05 -18.52
N ASN A 102 -10.61 4.91 -18.29
CA ASN A 102 -11.66 5.30 -19.22
C ASN A 102 -12.36 6.61 -18.83
N LYS A 103 -12.06 7.14 -17.63
CA LYS A 103 -12.60 8.45 -17.22
C LYS A 103 -12.04 9.58 -18.08
N GLY A 104 -12.68 10.76 -18.03
CA GLY A 104 -12.23 11.97 -18.71
C GLY A 104 -10.79 12.37 -18.37
N CYS A 105 -10.27 13.40 -19.03
CA CYS A 105 -8.88 13.84 -18.87
C CYS A 105 -8.50 14.17 -17.44
N TYR A 106 -7.29 13.76 -17.05
CA TYR A 106 -6.71 14.05 -15.73
C TYR A 106 -5.21 14.27 -15.84
N LEU A 107 -4.64 14.94 -14.86
CA LEU A 107 -3.21 15.21 -14.81
C LEU A 107 -2.41 13.90 -14.74
N GLY A 108 -1.47 13.72 -15.69
CA GLY A 108 -0.64 12.50 -15.78
C GLY A 108 -1.25 11.35 -16.59
N GLN A 109 -2.42 11.52 -17.19
CA GLN A 109 -3.10 10.49 -17.98
C GLN A 109 -2.24 9.92 -19.10
N GLU A 110 -1.46 10.74 -19.79
CA GLU A 110 -0.58 10.29 -20.87
C GLU A 110 0.47 9.28 -20.35
N THR A 111 1.09 9.59 -19.23
CA THR A 111 2.04 8.69 -18.56
C THR A 111 1.37 7.40 -18.13
N MET A 112 0.20 7.48 -17.49
CA MET A 112 -0.56 6.30 -17.04
C MET A 112 -1.01 5.44 -18.22
N SER A 113 -1.44 6.04 -19.32
CA SER A 113 -1.85 5.32 -20.54
C SER A 113 -0.69 4.58 -21.19
N LYS A 114 0.52 5.17 -21.21
CA LYS A 114 1.72 4.51 -21.70
C LYS A 114 2.13 3.30 -20.84
N ILE A 115 1.86 3.36 -19.55
CA ILE A 115 2.19 2.30 -18.57
C ILE A 115 1.01 1.31 -18.37
N LYS A 116 -0.11 1.49 -19.06
CA LYS A 116 -1.31 0.64 -18.94
C LYS A 116 -1.00 -0.86 -19.03
N ASN A 117 0.01 -1.23 -19.81
CA ASN A 117 0.53 -2.59 -19.86
C ASN A 117 1.50 -2.80 -18.69
N VAL A 118 1.12 -3.67 -17.78
CA VAL A 118 1.92 -4.04 -16.60
C VAL A 118 3.34 -4.51 -16.95
N SER A 119 3.53 -5.07 -18.16
CA SER A 119 4.86 -5.46 -18.66
C SER A 119 5.86 -4.32 -18.79
N SER A 120 5.40 -3.07 -18.85
CA SER A 120 6.27 -1.88 -18.92
C SER A 120 6.68 -1.29 -17.56
N LEU A 121 6.17 -1.82 -16.46
CA LEU A 121 6.56 -1.38 -15.11
C LEU A 121 8.02 -1.75 -14.83
N LYS A 122 8.75 -0.80 -14.26
CA LYS A 122 10.15 -1.00 -13.90
C LYS A 122 10.34 -1.76 -12.59
N GLN A 123 9.41 -1.55 -11.65
CA GLN A 123 9.43 -2.12 -10.31
C GLN A 123 8.00 -2.41 -9.84
N GLU A 124 7.88 -3.16 -8.78
CA GLU A 124 6.59 -3.40 -8.12
C GLU A 124 6.77 -3.68 -6.64
N ILE A 125 5.71 -3.40 -5.87
CA ILE A 125 5.66 -3.69 -4.46
C ILE A 125 5.54 -5.19 -4.22
N ARG A 126 6.31 -5.71 -3.26
CA ARG A 126 6.29 -7.11 -2.84
C ARG A 126 6.34 -7.23 -1.33
N ILE A 127 5.75 -8.29 -0.81
CA ILE A 127 5.95 -8.72 0.57
C ILE A 127 7.27 -9.46 0.64
N TRP A 128 8.05 -9.18 1.65
CA TRP A 128 9.27 -9.91 1.96
C TRP A 128 9.23 -10.45 3.39
N GLU A 129 9.94 -11.53 3.63
CA GLU A 129 10.06 -12.20 4.94
C GLU A 129 11.50 -12.60 5.20
N SER A 130 11.92 -12.52 6.46
CA SER A 130 13.18 -13.06 6.95
C SER A 130 12.95 -13.87 8.22
N PHE A 131 13.65 -14.98 8.31
CA PHE A 131 13.66 -15.87 9.48
C PHE A 131 15.04 -15.87 10.16
N GLU A 132 15.94 -15.01 9.72
CA GLU A 132 17.28 -14.91 10.31
C GLU A 132 17.22 -14.21 11.67
N SER A 133 17.92 -14.79 12.65
CA SER A 133 18.01 -14.24 14.01
C SER A 133 19.13 -13.22 14.18
N ASN A 134 20.16 -13.30 13.35
CA ASN A 134 21.32 -12.40 13.41
C ASN A 134 21.10 -11.18 12.52
N LEU A 135 20.54 -10.13 13.11
CA LEU A 135 20.23 -8.87 12.41
C LEU A 135 21.37 -7.88 12.58
N ASN A 136 21.79 -7.26 11.49
CA ASN A 136 22.68 -6.10 11.53
C ASN A 136 21.86 -4.81 11.70
N LEU A 137 21.38 -4.54 12.91
CA LEU A 137 20.51 -3.39 13.20
C LEU A 137 21.23 -2.05 13.16
N ASP A 138 22.55 -2.04 13.14
CA ASP A 138 23.37 -0.81 13.02
C ASP A 138 23.42 -0.31 11.58
N SER A 139 23.06 -1.14 10.60
CA SER A 139 23.02 -0.76 9.21
C SER A 139 21.77 0.04 8.86
N GLU A 140 21.94 1.14 8.16
CA GLU A 140 20.87 1.95 7.56
C GLU A 140 20.56 1.54 6.11
N ASP A 141 21.31 0.59 5.56
CA ASP A 141 21.15 0.16 4.16
C ASP A 141 19.89 -0.68 3.96
N LYS A 142 18.87 -0.04 3.45
CA LYS A 142 17.58 -0.67 3.08
C LYS A 142 17.57 -1.28 1.68
N ASN A 143 18.70 -1.25 0.95
CA ASN A 143 18.74 -1.86 -0.37
C ASN A 143 18.70 -3.37 -0.30
N LEU A 144 18.13 -3.96 -1.35
CA LEU A 144 18.11 -5.39 -1.58
C LEU A 144 19.06 -5.73 -2.72
N TYR A 145 19.78 -6.82 -2.58
CA TYR A 145 20.82 -7.25 -3.49
C TYR A 145 20.57 -8.66 -4.00
N ILE A 146 21.11 -8.97 -5.19
CA ILE A 146 20.98 -10.29 -5.79
C ILE A 146 21.74 -11.36 -5.00
N ASN A 147 22.82 -10.95 -4.33
CA ASN A 147 23.68 -11.84 -3.53
C ASN A 147 24.27 -11.11 -2.32
N SER A 148 24.92 -11.85 -1.45
CA SER A 148 25.57 -11.33 -0.23
C SER A 148 26.80 -10.43 -0.53
N ALA A 149 27.37 -10.50 -1.74
CA ALA A 149 28.47 -9.64 -2.17
C ALA A 149 27.99 -8.21 -2.54
N LYS A 150 26.68 -7.96 -2.56
CA LYS A 150 26.04 -6.65 -2.82
C LYS A 150 26.40 -6.03 -4.19
N GLU A 151 26.68 -6.87 -5.18
CA GLU A 151 27.12 -6.41 -6.51
C GLU A 151 26.02 -5.67 -7.27
N ILE A 152 24.76 -6.14 -7.15
CA ILE A 152 23.63 -5.61 -7.91
C ILE A 152 22.46 -5.34 -6.98
N SER A 153 22.05 -4.08 -6.90
CA SER A 153 20.82 -3.71 -6.18
C SER A 153 19.60 -4.07 -7.03
N VAL A 154 18.71 -4.88 -6.44
CA VAL A 154 17.48 -5.36 -7.05
C VAL A 154 16.23 -4.62 -6.58
N GLY A 155 16.31 -3.91 -5.48
CA GLY A 155 15.17 -3.19 -4.89
C GLY A 155 15.52 -2.49 -3.60
N LYS A 156 14.49 -2.08 -2.86
CA LYS A 156 14.63 -1.39 -1.57
C LYS A 156 13.49 -1.78 -0.63
N ILE A 157 13.83 -2.09 0.61
CA ILE A 157 12.87 -2.26 1.71
C ILE A 157 12.23 -0.90 2.02
N THR A 158 10.91 -0.90 2.14
CA THR A 158 10.12 0.30 2.44
C THR A 158 9.49 0.20 3.81
N SER A 159 8.79 -0.88 4.10
CA SER A 159 8.13 -1.12 5.39
C SER A 159 8.68 -2.36 6.08
N ILE A 160 8.72 -2.32 7.42
CA ILE A 160 9.25 -3.39 8.27
C ILE A 160 8.27 -3.62 9.42
N LEU A 161 7.88 -4.86 9.62
CA LEU A 161 7.11 -5.34 10.75
C LEU A 161 7.88 -6.47 11.44
N LYS A 162 8.11 -6.31 12.73
CA LYS A 162 8.77 -7.33 13.56
C LYS A 162 7.72 -8.05 14.40
N SER A 163 7.75 -9.36 14.38
CA SER A 163 7.02 -10.23 15.29
C SER A 163 7.98 -11.20 15.98
N ASP A 164 7.49 -11.93 16.98
CA ASP A 164 8.34 -12.83 17.79
C ASP A 164 8.99 -13.96 16.98
N SER A 165 8.36 -14.38 15.88
CA SER A 165 8.80 -15.54 15.08
C SER A 165 9.39 -15.19 13.73
N GLN A 166 9.13 -13.99 13.21
CA GLN A 166 9.59 -13.59 11.87
C GLN A 166 9.60 -12.08 11.72
N ILE A 167 10.38 -11.62 10.76
CA ILE A 167 10.36 -10.23 10.31
C ILE A 167 9.86 -10.21 8.88
N LYS A 168 8.91 -9.34 8.60
CA LYS A 168 8.33 -9.16 7.27
C LYS A 168 8.08 -7.69 6.98
N GLY A 169 7.76 -7.39 5.74
CA GLY A 169 7.46 -6.02 5.35
C GLY A 169 7.19 -5.89 3.87
N LEU A 170 7.25 -4.65 3.40
CA LEU A 170 7.10 -4.33 1.99
C LEU A 170 8.43 -3.88 1.41
N ALA A 171 8.64 -4.15 0.12
CA ALA A 171 9.77 -3.71 -0.64
C ALA A 171 9.35 -3.37 -2.08
N MET A 172 10.02 -2.38 -2.67
CA MET A 172 9.95 -2.09 -4.10
C MET A 172 11.03 -2.90 -4.81
N ILE A 173 10.64 -3.83 -5.68
CA ILE A 173 11.54 -4.74 -6.38
C ILE A 173 11.53 -4.45 -7.88
N LYS A 174 12.71 -4.36 -8.48
CA LYS A 174 12.84 -4.23 -9.95
C LYS A 174 12.35 -5.50 -10.64
N ARG A 175 11.35 -5.38 -11.51
CA ARG A 175 10.65 -6.53 -12.13
C ARG A 175 11.56 -7.53 -12.82
N LYS A 176 12.60 -7.05 -13.50
CA LYS A 176 13.57 -7.92 -14.20
C LYS A 176 14.24 -8.96 -13.31
N TYR A 177 14.20 -8.80 -11.98
CA TYR A 177 14.77 -9.75 -11.03
C TYR A 177 13.75 -10.66 -10.37
N LEU A 178 12.45 -10.35 -10.46
CA LEU A 178 11.40 -11.18 -9.88
C LEU A 178 11.27 -12.55 -10.55
N GLU A 179 11.63 -12.65 -11.82
CA GLU A 179 11.64 -13.93 -12.57
C GLU A 179 12.88 -14.78 -12.28
N GLN A 180 13.94 -14.17 -11.73
CA GLN A 180 15.24 -14.81 -11.53
C GLN A 180 15.37 -15.54 -10.19
N GLY A 181 14.49 -15.25 -9.22
CA GLY A 181 14.57 -15.88 -7.91
C GLY A 181 13.48 -15.43 -6.94
N SER A 182 13.28 -16.24 -5.93
CA SER A 182 12.33 -15.98 -4.83
C SER A 182 13.02 -15.40 -3.58
N TYR A 183 14.32 -15.19 -3.61
CA TYR A 183 15.07 -14.65 -2.47
C TYR A 183 16.12 -13.64 -2.91
N PHE A 184 16.39 -12.68 -2.01
CA PHE A 184 17.42 -11.65 -2.16
C PHE A 184 18.15 -11.48 -0.82
N TYR A 185 19.15 -10.58 -0.80
CA TYR A 185 19.94 -10.30 0.39
C TYR A 185 19.76 -8.85 0.83
N SER A 186 19.57 -8.70 2.13
CA SER A 186 19.56 -7.43 2.85
C SER A 186 20.77 -7.37 3.77
N GLU A 187 21.39 -6.20 3.91
CA GLU A 187 22.44 -6.00 4.90
C GLU A 187 21.92 -6.13 6.33
N ILE A 188 20.67 -5.67 6.55
CA ILE A 188 20.04 -5.67 7.86
C ILE A 188 19.50 -7.06 8.24
N PHE A 189 18.84 -7.73 7.28
CA PHE A 189 18.02 -8.92 7.56
C PHE A 189 18.57 -10.21 6.94
N GLY A 190 19.79 -10.16 6.38
CA GLY A 190 20.40 -11.30 5.72
C GLY A 190 19.63 -11.77 4.49
N LYS A 191 19.40 -13.06 4.39
CA LYS A 191 18.60 -13.65 3.31
C LYS A 191 17.12 -13.38 3.54
N ILE A 192 16.48 -12.79 2.55
CA ILE A 192 15.04 -12.53 2.56
C ILE A 192 14.32 -13.32 1.45
N ILE A 193 13.10 -13.74 1.74
CA ILE A 193 12.23 -14.42 0.79
C ILE A 193 11.21 -13.41 0.28
N ILE A 194 11.00 -13.38 -1.03
CA ILE A 194 9.99 -12.53 -1.66
C ILE A 194 8.77 -13.39 -1.96
N ASN A 195 7.67 -13.04 -1.32
CA ASN A 195 6.39 -13.68 -1.57
C ASN A 195 5.68 -13.01 -2.75
N LYS A 196 4.86 -13.77 -3.45
CA LYS A 196 3.93 -13.19 -4.42
C LYS A 196 3.00 -12.25 -3.64
N SER A 197 2.80 -11.04 -4.16
CA SER A 197 1.82 -10.13 -3.54
C SER A 197 0.46 -10.82 -3.49
N VAL A 198 -0.18 -10.81 -2.33
CA VAL A 198 -1.58 -11.23 -2.20
C VAL A 198 -2.41 -10.30 -3.08
N GLY A 199 -3.16 -10.87 -4.02
CA GLY A 199 -3.90 -10.08 -4.99
C GLY A 199 -3.01 -9.45 -6.07
N SER A 200 -1.97 -10.18 -6.51
CA SER A 200 -1.24 -9.79 -7.71
C SER A 200 -2.20 -9.72 -8.88
N VAL A 201 -2.58 -8.52 -9.21
CA VAL A 201 -3.30 -8.14 -10.44
C VAL A 201 -2.39 -8.37 -11.66
N PHE A 202 -1.31 -9.08 -11.46
CA PHE A 202 -0.28 -9.37 -12.41
C PHE A 202 -0.34 -10.84 -12.84
N LEU A 203 -1.49 -11.22 -13.34
CA LEU A 203 -1.64 -12.34 -14.27
C LEU A 203 -1.95 -11.78 -15.65
#